data_3beef7bf4c414cf806a540a56d7f1ab0
#
_entry.id   3beef7bf4c414cf806a540a56d7f1ab0
#
_cell.length_a   1.000
_cell.length_b   1.000
_cell.length_c   1.000
_cell.angle_alpha   90.00
_cell.angle_beta   90.00
_cell.angle_gamma   90.00
#
_symmetry.space_group_name_H-M   'P 1'
#
loop_
_entity.id
_entity.type
_entity.pdbx_description
1 polymer ?
#
loop_
_entity_poly.entity_id
_entity_poly.type
_entity_poly.pdbx_seq_one_letter_code
_entity_poly.pdbx_strand_id
1 'polypeptide(L)'
;MTENTHLLGHANGSILANAIFQNLGQAVASILYCFYNNVLTGMLLAAETHSFSLERGRKALRTSFPLEGQRAAHTLQVPLRWAIPLLASMALLHVFVAQAVFLVKVNPYSLDGTLNVEYVSEDFMVSYDGILATLVSCVVLILALHGIGLRKLHTKDMPMMCNNSRAISAACHLPRGEENAANKPVAYGVLIGEGERLDRVGFSSLEVGKLQKGVVYH
;
A
#
# COMPACT_ATOMS: atom_id res chain seq x y z
N MET A 1 28.02 26.03 1.74
CA MET A 1 26.77 25.98 2.53
C MET A 1 25.72 26.67 1.68
N THR A 2 24.62 26.01 1.39
CA THR A 2 23.50 26.63 0.68
C THR A 2 22.83 27.62 1.66
N GLU A 3 22.37 28.78 1.17
CA GLU A 3 21.76 29.85 1.97
C GLU A 3 20.57 29.40 2.87
N ASN A 4 20.01 28.22 2.63
CA ASN A 4 18.79 27.69 3.27
C ASN A 4 19.07 26.61 4.34
N THR A 5 20.29 26.50 4.86
CA THR A 5 20.62 25.52 5.92
C THR A 5 20.88 26.22 7.25
N HIS A 6 20.29 25.72 8.33
CA HIS A 6 20.40 26.31 9.65
C HIS A 6 20.80 25.26 10.68
N LEU A 7 21.50 25.72 11.72
CA LEU A 7 21.86 24.92 12.86
C LEU A 7 20.61 24.57 13.67
N LEU A 8 20.36 23.29 13.88
CA LEU A 8 19.29 22.79 14.76
C LEU A 8 19.79 22.67 16.20
N GLY A 9 21.05 22.24 16.38
CA GLY A 9 21.68 22.08 17.67
C GLY A 9 23.02 21.33 17.60
N HIS A 10 23.81 21.40 18.67
CA HIS A 10 25.06 20.67 18.80
C HIS A 10 24.80 19.19 19.11
N ALA A 11 25.54 18.31 18.49
CA ALA A 11 25.46 16.87 18.71
C ALA A 11 26.35 16.45 19.88
N ASN A 12 25.84 16.60 21.11
CA ASN A 12 26.58 16.30 22.34
C ASN A 12 26.46 14.83 22.80
N GLY A 13 25.79 13.98 22.00
CA GLY A 13 25.58 12.56 22.30
C GLY A 13 26.71 11.65 21.82
N SER A 14 26.61 10.37 22.19
CA SER A 14 27.45 9.34 21.55
C SER A 14 27.15 9.26 20.06
N ILE A 15 28.12 8.80 19.25
CA ILE A 15 27.94 8.59 17.80
C ILE A 15 26.68 7.78 17.48
N LEU A 16 26.39 6.76 18.30
CA LEU A 16 25.18 5.95 18.14
C LEU A 16 23.90 6.75 18.39
N ALA A 17 23.86 7.56 19.46
CA ALA A 17 22.70 8.40 19.77
C ALA A 17 22.43 9.43 18.65
N ASN A 18 23.48 10.06 18.14
CA ASN A 18 23.40 11.02 17.05
C ASN A 18 22.89 10.36 15.75
N ALA A 19 23.39 9.14 15.44
CA ALA A 19 22.94 8.38 14.28
C ALA A 19 21.46 7.96 14.41
N ILE A 20 21.01 7.54 15.57
CA ILE A 20 19.60 7.21 15.84
C ILE A 20 18.72 8.44 15.64
N PHE A 21 19.10 9.59 16.21
CA PHE A 21 18.33 10.82 16.10
C PHE A 21 18.20 11.29 14.64
N GLN A 22 19.30 11.29 13.89
CA GLN A 22 19.32 11.65 12.47
C GLN A 22 18.36 10.76 11.64
N ASN A 23 18.30 9.46 11.95
CA ASN A 23 17.50 8.50 11.21
C ASN A 23 16.05 8.34 11.72
N LEU A 24 15.66 9.06 12.79
CA LEU A 24 14.31 8.97 13.35
C LEU A 24 13.24 9.33 12.33
N GLY A 25 13.46 10.39 11.52
CA GLY A 25 12.56 10.79 10.43
C GLY A 25 12.38 9.69 9.40
N GLN A 26 13.45 8.95 9.08
CA GLN A 26 13.42 7.81 8.16
C GLN A 26 12.57 6.65 8.72
N ALA A 27 12.71 6.36 10.01
CA ALA A 27 11.92 5.33 10.69
C ALA A 27 10.42 5.70 10.67
N VAL A 28 10.09 6.95 10.97
CA VAL A 28 8.70 7.45 10.90
C VAL A 28 8.16 7.34 9.48
N ALA A 29 8.91 7.75 8.45
CA ALA A 29 8.51 7.62 7.05
C ALA A 29 8.24 6.15 6.67
N SER A 30 9.07 5.21 7.14
CA SER A 30 8.87 3.77 6.91
C SER A 30 7.59 3.23 7.56
N ILE A 31 7.27 3.65 8.77
CA ILE A 31 6.03 3.28 9.45
C ILE A 31 4.81 3.83 8.69
N LEU A 32 4.86 5.10 8.31
CA LEU A 32 3.79 5.73 7.51
C LEU A 32 3.61 5.03 6.17
N TYR A 33 4.70 4.59 5.53
CA TYR A 33 4.63 3.76 4.32
C TYR A 33 3.85 2.47 4.55
N CYS A 34 4.10 1.75 5.65
CA CYS A 34 3.36 0.53 5.96
C CYS A 34 1.85 0.78 6.06
N PHE A 35 1.43 1.86 6.72
CA PHE A 35 0.02 2.23 6.80
C PHE A 35 -0.55 2.62 5.44
N TYR A 36 0.16 3.45 4.69
CA TYR A 36 -0.26 3.87 3.34
C TYR A 36 -0.45 2.66 2.41
N ASN A 37 0.54 1.77 2.38
CA ASN A 37 0.50 0.55 1.58
C ASN A 37 -0.68 -0.35 1.97
N ASN A 38 -0.96 -0.50 3.27
CA ASN A 38 -2.08 -1.30 3.76
C ASN A 38 -3.43 -0.73 3.30
N VAL A 39 -3.63 0.58 3.43
CA VAL A 39 -4.87 1.24 3.00
C VAL A 39 -5.03 1.15 1.47
N LEU A 40 -3.99 1.44 0.70
CA LEU A 40 -4.00 1.33 -0.76
C LEU A 40 -4.31 -0.10 -1.21
N THR A 41 -3.67 -1.09 -0.59
CA THR A 41 -3.91 -2.51 -0.88
C THR A 41 -5.36 -2.88 -0.62
N GLY A 42 -5.92 -2.46 0.52
CA GLY A 42 -7.33 -2.70 0.84
C GLY A 42 -8.30 -2.11 -0.19
N MET A 43 -8.04 -0.87 -0.64
CA MET A 43 -8.85 -0.21 -1.68
C MET A 43 -8.75 -0.95 -3.03
N LEU A 44 -7.57 -1.39 -3.42
CA LEU A 44 -7.36 -2.12 -4.68
C LEU A 44 -8.00 -3.51 -4.64
N LEU A 45 -7.89 -4.20 -3.51
CA LEU A 45 -8.54 -5.49 -3.29
C LEU A 45 -10.07 -5.36 -3.32
N ALA A 46 -10.62 -4.34 -2.67
CA ALA A 46 -12.04 -4.05 -2.72
C ALA A 46 -12.49 -3.82 -4.18
N ALA A 47 -11.77 -3.02 -4.94
CA ALA A 47 -12.07 -2.78 -6.36
C ALA A 47 -11.97 -4.06 -7.20
N GLU A 48 -10.99 -4.93 -6.92
CA GLU A 48 -10.86 -6.22 -7.60
C GLU A 48 -12.03 -7.14 -7.24
N THR A 49 -12.38 -7.28 -5.97
CA THR A 49 -13.51 -8.09 -5.51
C THR A 49 -14.80 -7.65 -6.19
N HIS A 50 -15.09 -6.35 -6.20
CA HIS A 50 -16.26 -5.81 -6.90
C HIS A 50 -16.25 -6.05 -8.41
N SER A 51 -15.08 -6.31 -9.02
CA SER A 51 -14.99 -6.63 -10.45
C SER A 51 -15.51 -8.02 -10.80
N PHE A 52 -15.77 -8.89 -9.82
CA PHE A 52 -16.39 -10.21 -9.99
C PHE A 52 -17.92 -10.17 -9.90
N SER A 53 -18.52 -9.01 -9.64
CA SER A 53 -19.98 -8.91 -9.63
C SER A 53 -20.59 -9.36 -10.95
N LEU A 54 -21.77 -9.97 -10.91
CA LEU A 54 -22.47 -10.48 -12.09
C LEU A 54 -22.69 -9.43 -13.16
N GLU A 55 -22.88 -8.16 -12.79
CA GLU A 55 -23.07 -7.04 -13.73
C GLU A 55 -21.84 -6.79 -14.63
N ARG A 56 -20.65 -7.20 -14.21
CA ARG A 56 -19.39 -7.07 -14.96
C ARG A 56 -18.99 -8.33 -15.71
N GLY A 57 -19.79 -9.40 -15.58
CA GLY A 57 -19.52 -10.69 -16.18
C GLY A 57 -18.51 -11.54 -15.41
N ARG A 58 -18.32 -12.75 -15.89
CA ARG A 58 -17.38 -13.70 -15.29
C ARG A 58 -15.95 -13.31 -15.55
N LYS A 59 -15.07 -13.55 -14.58
CA LYS A 59 -13.67 -13.17 -14.63
C LYS A 59 -12.78 -14.29 -14.12
N ALA A 60 -11.70 -14.55 -14.83
CA ALA A 60 -10.69 -15.51 -14.42
C ALA A 60 -9.99 -15.06 -13.13
N LEU A 61 -9.75 -15.99 -12.21
CA LEU A 61 -8.99 -15.75 -11.02
C LEU A 61 -7.52 -15.42 -11.34
N ARG A 62 -6.88 -14.69 -10.48
CA ARG A 62 -5.50 -14.23 -10.60
C ARG A 62 -4.62 -14.99 -9.63
N THR A 63 -3.53 -15.59 -10.13
CA THR A 63 -2.60 -16.38 -9.33
C THR A 63 -1.15 -16.19 -9.77
N SER A 64 -0.20 -16.49 -8.90
CA SER A 64 1.24 -16.43 -9.20
C SER A 64 1.68 -17.54 -10.17
N PHE A 65 1.05 -18.70 -10.09
CA PHE A 65 1.31 -19.87 -10.96
C PHE A 65 0.00 -20.25 -11.65
N PRO A 66 -0.32 -19.60 -12.79
CA PRO A 66 -1.61 -19.81 -13.45
C PRO A 66 -1.67 -21.20 -14.08
N LEU A 67 -2.79 -21.87 -13.85
CA LEU A 67 -3.23 -23.02 -14.61
C LEU A 67 -4.09 -22.54 -15.79
N GLU A 68 -4.46 -23.46 -16.67
CA GLU A 68 -5.34 -23.15 -17.80
C GLU A 68 -6.64 -22.50 -17.32
N GLY A 69 -7.00 -21.37 -17.92
CA GLY A 69 -8.16 -20.58 -17.53
C GLY A 69 -7.95 -19.52 -16.44
N GLN A 70 -6.76 -19.47 -15.82
CA GLN A 70 -6.39 -18.46 -14.83
C GLN A 70 -5.56 -17.33 -15.44
N ARG A 71 -5.40 -16.21 -14.71
CA ARG A 71 -4.55 -15.09 -15.12
C ARG A 71 -3.28 -15.04 -14.29
N ALA A 72 -2.14 -14.85 -14.96
CA ALA A 72 -0.87 -14.62 -14.30
C ALA A 72 -0.85 -13.29 -13.53
N ALA A 73 -0.24 -13.29 -12.36
CA ALA A 73 0.05 -12.10 -11.59
C ALA A 73 1.42 -12.22 -10.93
N HIS A 74 2.30 -11.24 -11.19
CA HIS A 74 3.59 -11.18 -10.49
C HIS A 74 3.42 -10.87 -9.00
N THR A 75 2.41 -10.08 -8.66
CA THR A 75 2.06 -9.72 -7.29
C THR A 75 0.57 -9.97 -7.06
N LEU A 76 0.24 -10.68 -5.98
CA LEU A 76 -1.15 -11.01 -5.66
C LEU A 76 -1.89 -9.81 -5.04
N GLN A 77 -1.19 -8.98 -4.27
CA GLN A 77 -1.80 -7.87 -3.53
C GLN A 77 -1.91 -6.60 -4.38
N VAL A 78 -0.79 -5.97 -4.71
CA VAL A 78 -0.78 -4.70 -5.44
C VAL A 78 -0.29 -4.93 -6.86
N PRO A 79 -1.09 -4.63 -7.91
CA PRO A 79 -0.65 -4.71 -9.29
C PRO A 79 0.58 -3.80 -9.54
N LEU A 80 1.52 -4.23 -10.39
CA LEU A 80 2.77 -3.53 -10.68
C LEU A 80 2.56 -2.07 -11.10
N ARG A 81 1.49 -1.77 -11.83
CA ARG A 81 1.11 -0.40 -12.22
C ARG A 81 0.92 0.56 -11.05
N TRP A 82 0.61 0.05 -9.83
CA TRP A 82 0.48 0.81 -8.60
C TRP A 82 1.70 0.66 -7.70
N ALA A 83 2.32 -0.54 -7.69
CA ALA A 83 3.48 -0.83 -6.87
C ALA A 83 4.70 -0.01 -7.29
N ILE A 84 4.98 0.11 -8.60
CA ILE A 84 6.15 0.85 -9.10
C ILE A 84 6.07 2.35 -8.75
N PRO A 85 4.97 3.09 -9.05
CA PRO A 85 4.84 4.48 -8.63
C PRO A 85 4.93 4.68 -7.12
N LEU A 86 4.33 3.76 -6.34
CA LEU A 86 4.39 3.81 -4.89
C LEU A 86 5.83 3.67 -4.37
N LEU A 87 6.57 2.67 -4.85
CA LEU A 87 7.97 2.46 -4.46
C LEU A 87 8.85 3.65 -4.85
N ALA A 88 8.69 4.18 -6.07
CA ALA A 88 9.43 5.35 -6.54
C ALA A 88 9.12 6.59 -5.67
N SER A 89 7.85 6.84 -5.36
CA SER A 89 7.44 7.95 -4.51
C SER A 89 8.01 7.84 -3.10
N MET A 90 8.04 6.63 -2.54
CA MET A 90 8.61 6.38 -1.22
C MET A 90 10.12 6.51 -1.19
N ALA A 91 10.82 6.06 -2.23
CA ALA A 91 12.26 6.27 -2.37
C ALA A 91 12.60 7.77 -2.41
N LEU A 92 11.85 8.57 -3.18
CA LEU A 92 12.01 10.02 -3.22
C LEU A 92 11.71 10.66 -1.85
N LEU A 93 10.65 10.24 -1.17
CA LEU A 93 10.33 10.73 0.17
C LEU A 93 11.48 10.47 1.15
N HIS A 94 12.07 9.28 1.13
CA HIS A 94 13.23 8.97 1.96
C HIS A 94 14.44 9.87 1.66
N VAL A 95 14.69 10.18 0.39
CA VAL A 95 15.75 11.14 0.00
C VAL A 95 15.47 12.52 0.57
N PHE A 96 14.23 13.03 0.46
CA PHE A 96 13.87 14.35 0.98
C PHE A 96 13.94 14.41 2.51
N VAL A 97 13.48 13.38 3.21
CA VAL A 97 13.60 13.26 4.66
C VAL A 97 15.07 13.26 5.10
N ALA A 98 15.94 12.55 4.36
CA ALA A 98 17.37 12.54 4.65
C ALA A 98 18.03 13.91 4.46
N GLN A 99 17.53 14.71 3.51
CA GLN A 99 18.01 16.07 3.27
C GLN A 99 17.41 17.10 4.23
N ALA A 100 16.25 16.80 4.83
CA ALA A 100 15.57 17.71 5.75
C ALA A 100 16.38 17.92 7.05
N VAL A 101 16.93 16.83 7.62
CA VAL A 101 17.76 16.86 8.83
C VAL A 101 18.98 15.98 8.59
N PHE A 102 20.18 16.54 8.78
CA PHE A 102 21.43 15.83 8.57
C PHE A 102 22.50 16.24 9.57
N LEU A 103 23.42 15.32 9.84
CA LEU A 103 24.55 15.55 10.73
C LEU A 103 25.77 16.06 9.92
N VAL A 104 26.38 17.13 10.38
CA VAL A 104 27.62 17.68 9.83
C VAL A 104 28.71 17.54 10.85
N LYS A 105 29.83 16.95 10.45
CA LYS A 105 31.06 16.91 11.25
C LYS A 105 32.10 17.84 10.62
N VAL A 106 32.55 18.81 11.38
CA VAL A 106 33.60 19.74 10.97
C VAL A 106 34.91 19.34 11.65
N ASN A 107 35.90 19.02 10.84
CA ASN A 107 37.25 18.69 11.29
C ASN A 107 38.21 19.81 10.83
N PRO A 108 38.50 20.81 11.67
CA PRO A 108 39.42 21.88 11.31
C PRO A 108 40.88 21.38 11.37
N TYR A 109 41.65 21.75 10.36
CA TYR A 109 43.09 21.48 10.31
C TYR A 109 43.85 22.78 10.43
N SER A 110 44.95 22.78 11.19
CA SER A 110 45.91 23.89 11.27
C SER A 110 46.71 23.99 9.95
N LEU A 111 47.40 25.11 9.73
CA LEU A 111 48.20 25.33 8.52
C LEU A 111 49.35 24.32 8.35
N ASP A 112 49.78 23.69 9.42
CA ASP A 112 50.77 22.62 9.43
C ASP A 112 50.22 21.22 9.13
N GLY A 113 48.91 21.13 8.82
CA GLY A 113 48.22 19.87 8.50
C GLY A 113 47.80 19.03 9.71
N THR A 114 48.01 19.52 10.92
CA THR A 114 47.57 18.83 12.17
C THR A 114 46.07 19.07 12.41
N LEU A 115 45.37 18.02 12.84
CA LEU A 115 43.96 18.14 13.25
C LEU A 115 43.84 18.94 14.54
N ASN A 116 43.06 20.01 14.53
CA ASN A 116 42.77 20.78 15.73
C ASN A 116 41.58 20.19 16.48
N VAL A 117 41.85 19.26 17.39
CA VAL A 117 40.85 18.48 18.12
C VAL A 117 39.91 19.35 18.95
N GLU A 118 40.40 20.51 19.43
CA GLU A 118 39.64 21.43 20.27
C GLU A 118 38.46 22.07 19.52
N TYR A 119 38.55 22.18 18.20
CA TYR A 119 37.51 22.80 17.35
C TYR A 119 36.75 21.80 16.50
N VAL A 120 36.86 20.49 16.76
CA VAL A 120 36.02 19.48 16.12
C VAL A 120 34.59 19.65 16.64
N SER A 121 33.65 19.90 15.76
CA SER A 121 32.24 19.99 16.11
C SER A 121 31.39 18.98 15.29
N GLU A 122 30.37 18.46 15.93
CA GLU A 122 29.32 17.68 15.30
C GLU A 122 28.00 18.43 15.53
N ASP A 123 27.31 18.77 14.44
CA ASP A 123 26.16 19.64 14.48
C ASP A 123 25.00 19.06 13.64
N PHE A 124 23.80 19.13 14.18
CA PHE A 124 22.60 18.85 13.42
C PHE A 124 22.19 20.07 12.60
N MET A 125 22.06 19.88 11.31
CA MET A 125 21.64 20.91 10.37
C MET A 125 20.27 20.58 9.82
N VAL A 126 19.47 21.59 9.52
CA VAL A 126 18.21 21.50 8.81
C VAL A 126 18.26 22.25 7.49
N SER A 127 17.64 21.66 6.47
CA SER A 127 17.43 22.30 5.17
C SER A 127 15.96 22.62 5.01
N TYR A 128 15.63 23.89 4.81
CA TYR A 128 14.25 24.30 4.52
C TYR A 128 13.75 23.74 3.20
N ASP A 129 14.61 23.61 2.19
CA ASP A 129 14.25 23.00 0.91
C ASP A 129 13.93 21.52 1.07
N GLY A 130 14.70 20.79 1.89
CA GLY A 130 14.42 19.39 2.24
C GLY A 130 13.11 19.21 3.00
N ILE A 131 12.84 20.09 3.97
CA ILE A 131 11.57 20.09 4.71
C ILE A 131 10.40 20.38 3.77
N LEU A 132 10.50 21.40 2.93
CA LEU A 132 9.44 21.77 1.99
C LEU A 132 9.17 20.65 1.00
N ALA A 133 10.22 20.03 0.42
CA ALA A 133 10.08 18.90 -0.49
C ALA A 133 9.40 17.69 0.19
N THR A 134 9.75 17.41 1.45
CA THR A 134 9.10 16.37 2.25
C THR A 134 7.61 16.65 2.43
N LEU A 135 7.26 17.88 2.86
CA LEU A 135 5.86 18.28 3.08
C LEU A 135 5.04 18.21 1.79
N VAL A 136 5.55 18.74 0.68
CA VAL A 136 4.89 18.69 -0.63
C VAL A 136 4.67 17.23 -1.05
N SER A 137 5.68 16.37 -0.89
CA SER A 137 5.57 14.95 -1.21
C SER A 137 4.50 14.24 -0.37
N CYS A 138 4.44 14.51 0.93
CA CYS A 138 3.40 13.98 1.81
C CYS A 138 1.99 14.42 1.37
N VAL A 139 1.81 15.70 1.06
CA VAL A 139 0.51 16.22 0.58
C VAL A 139 0.10 15.55 -0.73
N VAL A 140 1.02 15.40 -1.68
CA VAL A 140 0.75 14.71 -2.96
C VAL A 140 0.33 13.26 -2.73
N LEU A 141 1.02 12.53 -1.85
CA LEU A 141 0.67 11.14 -1.52
C LEU A 141 -0.72 11.03 -0.86
N ILE A 142 -1.04 11.93 0.08
CA ILE A 142 -2.35 11.98 0.72
C ILE A 142 -3.46 12.26 -0.29
N LEU A 143 -3.26 13.25 -1.18
CA LEU A 143 -4.22 13.59 -2.23
C LEU A 143 -4.40 12.45 -3.23
N ALA A 144 -3.32 11.75 -3.60
CA ALA A 144 -3.38 10.57 -4.46
C ALA A 144 -4.21 9.44 -3.83
N LEU A 145 -3.97 9.14 -2.55
CA LEU A 145 -4.72 8.11 -1.81
C LEU A 145 -6.21 8.50 -1.69
N HIS A 146 -6.48 9.76 -1.36
CA HIS A 146 -7.83 10.30 -1.29
C HIS A 146 -8.55 10.22 -2.64
N GLY A 147 -7.88 10.62 -3.73
CA GLY A 147 -8.43 10.53 -5.09
C GLY A 147 -8.76 9.09 -5.51
N ILE A 148 -7.95 8.10 -5.08
CA ILE A 148 -8.26 6.68 -5.29
C ILE A 148 -9.50 6.28 -4.47
N GLY A 149 -9.59 6.74 -3.21
CA GLY A 149 -10.71 6.45 -2.31
C GLY A 149 -12.05 7.03 -2.76
N LEU A 150 -12.04 8.14 -3.49
CA LEU A 150 -13.26 8.74 -4.06
C LEU A 150 -13.84 7.95 -5.23
N ARG A 151 -13.15 6.94 -5.75
CA ARG A 151 -13.68 6.10 -6.83
C ARG A 151 -14.88 5.31 -6.35
N LYS A 152 -16.04 5.56 -6.95
CA LYS A 152 -17.25 4.81 -6.65
C LYS A 152 -17.12 3.37 -7.14
N LEU A 153 -17.34 2.40 -6.24
CA LEU A 153 -17.52 1.01 -6.60
C LEU A 153 -18.90 0.88 -7.27
N HIS A 154 -18.94 0.22 -8.45
CA HIS A 154 -20.15 0.20 -9.30
C HIS A 154 -21.31 -0.65 -8.74
N THR A 155 -21.00 -1.58 -7.85
CA THR A 155 -21.99 -2.50 -7.29
C THR A 155 -22.19 -2.18 -5.82
N LYS A 156 -23.38 -1.67 -5.48
CA LYS A 156 -23.74 -1.31 -4.11
C LYS A 156 -24.09 -2.52 -3.23
N ASP A 157 -24.31 -3.67 -3.85
CA ASP A 157 -24.89 -4.84 -3.18
C ASP A 157 -23.85 -5.91 -2.82
N MET A 158 -22.60 -5.74 -3.23
CA MET A 158 -21.52 -6.69 -2.90
C MET A 158 -20.85 -6.31 -1.56
N PRO A 159 -20.78 -7.24 -0.58
CA PRO A 159 -20.14 -6.95 0.70
C PRO A 159 -18.65 -6.71 0.55
N MET A 160 -18.09 -5.86 1.40
CA MET A 160 -16.65 -5.66 1.49
C MET A 160 -16.00 -6.87 2.17
N MET A 161 -15.37 -7.73 1.38
CA MET A 161 -14.72 -8.96 1.87
C MET A 161 -13.21 -8.86 2.03
N CYS A 162 -12.58 -7.79 1.53
CA CYS A 162 -11.14 -7.69 1.34
C CYS A 162 -10.26 -7.93 2.59
N ASN A 163 -10.77 -7.69 3.80
CA ASN A 163 -10.02 -7.89 5.05
C ASN A 163 -10.71 -8.89 6.01
N ASN A 164 -11.72 -9.61 5.55
CA ASN A 164 -12.44 -10.56 6.37
C ASN A 164 -12.27 -11.99 5.83
N SER A 165 -11.34 -12.74 6.44
CA SER A 165 -11.04 -14.12 6.03
C SER A 165 -12.24 -15.06 6.15
N ARG A 166 -13.14 -14.83 7.12
CA ARG A 166 -14.36 -15.62 7.28
C ARG A 166 -15.33 -15.39 6.10
N ALA A 167 -15.52 -14.13 5.71
CA ALA A 167 -16.37 -13.78 4.56
C ALA A 167 -15.80 -14.33 3.26
N ILE A 168 -14.48 -14.25 3.07
CA ILE A 168 -13.80 -14.83 1.91
C ILE A 168 -13.97 -16.36 1.90
N SER A 169 -13.73 -17.02 3.03
CA SER A 169 -13.91 -18.46 3.16
C SER A 169 -15.34 -18.90 2.84
N ALA A 170 -16.34 -18.22 3.42
CA ALA A 170 -17.74 -18.49 3.14
C ALA A 170 -18.10 -18.32 1.66
N ALA A 171 -17.59 -17.24 1.02
CA ALA A 171 -17.84 -16.97 -0.38
C ALA A 171 -17.16 -17.96 -1.34
N CYS A 172 -16.10 -18.64 -0.91
CA CYS A 172 -15.38 -19.64 -1.67
C CYS A 172 -15.93 -21.08 -1.53
N HIS A 173 -16.98 -21.29 -0.72
CA HIS A 173 -17.64 -22.59 -0.64
C HIS A 173 -18.52 -22.81 -1.87
N LEU A 174 -18.13 -23.74 -2.71
CA LEU A 174 -18.82 -24.05 -3.95
C LEU A 174 -20.17 -24.75 -3.70
N PRO A 175 -21.16 -24.57 -4.59
CA PRO A 175 -22.38 -25.37 -4.60
C PRO A 175 -22.07 -26.82 -4.89
N ARG A 176 -22.97 -27.74 -4.47
CA ARG A 176 -22.83 -29.17 -4.77
C ARG A 176 -22.78 -29.41 -6.27
N GLY A 177 -21.88 -30.29 -6.70
CA GLY A 177 -21.71 -30.62 -8.12
C GLY A 177 -20.81 -29.68 -8.94
N GLU A 178 -20.31 -28.59 -8.33
CA GLU A 178 -19.33 -27.75 -9.02
C GLU A 178 -17.89 -28.19 -8.70
N GLU A 179 -17.17 -28.60 -9.75
CA GLU A 179 -15.77 -28.99 -9.68
C GLU A 179 -14.88 -28.04 -10.47
N ASN A 180 -13.64 -27.85 -10.00
CA ASN A 180 -12.60 -27.06 -10.66
C ASN A 180 -13.00 -25.58 -10.96
N ALA A 181 -13.87 -24.97 -10.14
CA ALA A 181 -14.25 -23.56 -10.29
C ALA A 181 -13.04 -22.60 -10.29
N ALA A 182 -11.96 -22.96 -9.59
CA ALA A 182 -10.74 -22.15 -9.55
C ALA A 182 -10.08 -21.97 -10.92
N ASN A 183 -10.26 -22.90 -11.84
CA ASN A 183 -9.68 -22.88 -13.18
C ASN A 183 -10.61 -22.28 -14.24
N LYS A 184 -11.80 -21.85 -13.84
CA LYS A 184 -12.81 -21.28 -14.72
C LYS A 184 -13.08 -19.80 -14.38
N PRO A 185 -13.58 -19.00 -15.32
CA PRO A 185 -14.07 -17.67 -15.00
C PRO A 185 -15.26 -17.73 -14.04
N VAL A 186 -15.15 -17.04 -12.90
CA VAL A 186 -16.16 -17.02 -11.84
C VAL A 186 -16.88 -15.67 -11.77
N ALA A 187 -18.11 -15.69 -11.25
CA ALA A 187 -18.84 -14.49 -10.87
C ALA A 187 -19.33 -14.64 -9.42
N TYR A 188 -19.57 -13.51 -8.76
CA TYR A 188 -20.16 -13.45 -7.43
C TYR A 188 -21.64 -13.17 -7.53
N GLY A 189 -22.44 -13.96 -6.85
CA GLY A 189 -23.91 -13.80 -6.83
C GLY A 189 -24.60 -14.82 -5.91
N VAL A 190 -25.92 -14.90 -6.01
CA VAL A 190 -26.70 -15.92 -5.31
C VAL A 190 -26.43 -17.26 -5.97
N LEU A 191 -25.96 -18.23 -5.19
CA LEU A 191 -25.64 -19.56 -5.71
C LEU A 191 -26.93 -20.28 -6.13
N ILE A 192 -26.86 -21.02 -7.24
CA ILE A 192 -27.94 -21.88 -7.74
C ILE A 192 -27.44 -23.32 -7.65
N GLY A 193 -28.12 -24.16 -6.89
CA GLY A 193 -27.83 -25.58 -6.76
C GLY A 193 -28.99 -26.42 -7.25
N GLU A 194 -28.72 -27.40 -8.13
CA GLU A 194 -29.72 -28.35 -8.66
C GLU A 194 -30.99 -27.67 -9.23
N GLY A 195 -30.83 -26.45 -9.80
CA GLY A 195 -31.94 -25.68 -10.38
C GLY A 195 -32.70 -24.79 -9.40
N GLU A 196 -32.44 -24.87 -8.11
CA GLU A 196 -33.03 -23.99 -7.10
C GLU A 196 -32.05 -22.92 -6.61
N ARG A 197 -32.56 -21.73 -6.28
CA ARG A 197 -31.79 -20.67 -5.63
C ARG A 197 -31.49 -21.09 -4.21
N LEU A 198 -30.17 -21.12 -3.91
CA LEU A 198 -29.73 -21.28 -2.53
C LEU A 198 -29.78 -19.90 -1.84
N ASP A 199 -30.25 -19.84 -0.57
CA ASP A 199 -30.23 -18.60 0.23
C ASP A 199 -28.79 -18.23 0.64
N ARG A 200 -27.80 -18.48 -0.22
CA ARG A 200 -26.39 -18.28 0.01
C ARG A 200 -25.73 -17.57 -1.17
N VAL A 201 -24.78 -16.69 -0.84
CA VAL A 201 -23.99 -15.96 -1.85
C VAL A 201 -22.56 -16.48 -1.87
N GLY A 202 -21.95 -16.47 -3.05
CA GLY A 202 -20.57 -16.91 -3.21
C GLY A 202 -20.05 -16.74 -4.64
N PHE A 203 -18.82 -17.22 -4.84
CA PHE A 203 -18.21 -17.32 -6.16
C PHE A 203 -18.56 -18.65 -6.80
N SER A 204 -18.96 -18.61 -8.07
CA SER A 204 -19.22 -19.82 -8.85
C SER A 204 -18.85 -19.61 -10.32
N SER A 205 -18.43 -20.69 -10.98
CA SER A 205 -18.26 -20.74 -12.42
C SER A 205 -19.56 -21.12 -13.15
N LEU A 206 -20.56 -21.62 -12.39
CA LEU A 206 -21.91 -21.90 -12.85
C LEU A 206 -22.75 -20.63 -12.87
N GLU A 207 -24.00 -20.75 -13.29
CA GLU A 207 -24.96 -19.65 -13.27
C GLU A 207 -25.21 -19.17 -11.83
N VAL A 208 -25.14 -17.86 -11.61
CA VAL A 208 -25.44 -17.21 -10.33
C VAL A 208 -26.57 -16.20 -10.50
N GLY A 209 -27.41 -16.10 -9.48
CA GLY A 209 -28.52 -15.15 -9.44
C GLY A 209 -28.06 -13.74 -9.06
N LYS A 210 -28.83 -12.72 -9.48
CA LYS A 210 -28.61 -11.34 -9.01
C LYS A 210 -28.90 -11.23 -7.53
N LEU A 211 -28.08 -10.45 -6.82
CA LEU A 211 -28.33 -10.05 -5.45
C LEU A 211 -29.57 -9.16 -5.36
N GLN A 212 -30.41 -9.40 -4.38
CA GLN A 212 -31.61 -8.59 -4.13
C GLN A 212 -31.34 -7.69 -2.94
N LYS A 213 -31.61 -6.41 -3.08
CA LYS A 213 -31.40 -5.42 -2.03
C LYS A 213 -32.39 -5.69 -0.88
N GLY A 214 -31.86 -5.72 0.35
CA GLY A 214 -32.65 -5.94 1.56
C GLY A 214 -32.93 -7.41 1.91
N VAL A 215 -32.43 -8.36 1.13
CA VAL A 215 -32.49 -9.80 1.46
C VAL A 215 -31.25 -10.17 2.25
N VAL A 216 -31.44 -10.89 3.35
CA VAL A 216 -30.36 -11.48 4.14
C VAL A 216 -30.06 -12.86 3.55
N TYR A 217 -28.82 -13.07 3.15
CA TYR A 217 -28.31 -14.35 2.67
C TYR A 217 -27.43 -14.99 3.76
N HIS A 218 -27.48 -16.29 3.88
CA HIS A 218 -26.79 -17.09 4.88
C HIS A 218 -25.56 -17.80 4.31
#